data_bacbdebf55ee116c8491f270021a7b07
#
_entry.id   bacbdebf55ee116c8491f270021a7b07
#
_cell.length_a   1.000
_cell.length_b   1.000
_cell.length_c   1.000
_cell.angle_alpha   90.00
_cell.angle_beta   90.00
_cell.angle_gamma   90.00
#
_symmetry.space_group_name_H-M   'P 1'
#
loop_
_entity.id
_entity.type
_entity.pdbx_description
1 polymer ?
#
loop_
_entity_poly.entity_id
_entity_poly.type
_entity_poly.pdbx_seq_one_letter_code
_entity_poly.pdbx_strand_id
1 'polypeptide(L)'
;MKETSDITKEKLADVFKTERPRLLRYACYRLADGDDAEDVLQETFLRLHTRLSDTDGGQIDNLPSYLFRTLANVCTKWQANASRLKTVPLDTRVDVADTIPDKQNEDDYKRIALLLKEIPDEQAEVIRLRIYGDNSFAQVAEILSLPLPTVKSRFLYGLEKIRRSMKQNN
;
A
#
# COMPACT_ATOMS: atom_id res chain seq x y z
N MET A 1 8.77 -31.38 -9.00
CA MET A 1 7.81 -30.49 -8.33
C MET A 1 8.42 -29.58 -7.27
N LYS A 2 9.49 -30.00 -6.62
CA LYS A 2 10.23 -29.08 -5.72
C LYS A 2 10.88 -27.91 -6.47
N GLU A 3 11.28 -28.12 -7.71
CA GLU A 3 11.95 -27.08 -8.52
C GLU A 3 11.02 -25.90 -8.84
N THR A 4 9.75 -26.14 -9.11
CA THR A 4 8.79 -25.07 -9.45
C THR A 4 8.48 -24.21 -8.23
N SER A 5 8.43 -24.81 -7.04
CA SER A 5 8.19 -24.11 -5.79
C SER A 5 9.38 -23.23 -5.40
N ASP A 6 10.60 -23.76 -5.60
CA ASP A 6 11.82 -23.03 -5.26
C ASP A 6 12.05 -21.86 -6.20
N ILE A 7 11.80 -22.03 -7.50
CA ILE A 7 11.87 -20.96 -8.50
C ILE A 7 10.86 -19.84 -8.15
N THR A 8 9.67 -20.21 -7.70
CA THR A 8 8.64 -19.24 -7.33
C THR A 8 9.03 -18.44 -6.09
N LYS A 9 9.67 -19.08 -5.11
CA LYS A 9 10.17 -18.40 -3.90
C LYS A 9 11.32 -17.43 -4.21
N GLU A 10 12.27 -17.85 -5.05
CA GLU A 10 13.35 -16.99 -5.51
C GLU A 10 12.79 -15.79 -6.28
N LYS A 11 11.81 -16.05 -7.14
CA LYS A 11 11.14 -15.00 -7.91
C LYS A 11 10.39 -14.03 -6.97
N LEU A 12 9.74 -14.54 -5.93
CA LEU A 12 9.09 -13.71 -4.92
C LEU A 12 10.10 -12.79 -4.24
N ALA A 13 11.23 -13.32 -3.79
CA ALA A 13 12.28 -12.53 -3.15
C ALA A 13 12.81 -11.43 -4.08
N ASP A 14 13.07 -11.78 -5.35
CA ASP A 14 13.55 -10.82 -6.34
C ASP A 14 12.54 -9.73 -6.65
N VAL A 15 11.28 -10.11 -6.88
CA VAL A 15 10.19 -9.15 -7.15
C VAL A 15 9.95 -8.27 -5.93
N PHE A 16 9.91 -8.85 -4.74
CA PHE A 16 9.72 -8.10 -3.50
C PHE A 16 10.84 -7.06 -3.32
N LYS A 17 12.08 -7.45 -3.56
CA LYS A 17 13.22 -6.53 -3.46
C LYS A 17 13.10 -5.38 -4.47
N THR A 18 12.70 -5.69 -5.70
CA THR A 18 12.53 -4.70 -6.77
C THR A 18 11.37 -3.74 -6.46
N GLU A 19 10.26 -4.27 -5.97
CA GLU A 19 9.04 -3.51 -5.71
C GLU A 19 9.00 -2.85 -4.33
N ARG A 20 9.93 -3.20 -3.45
CA ARG A 20 9.95 -2.74 -2.06
C ARG A 20 9.80 -1.23 -1.89
N PRO A 21 10.49 -0.37 -2.66
CA PRO A 21 10.32 1.08 -2.51
C PRO A 21 8.88 1.54 -2.79
N ARG A 22 8.24 0.97 -3.81
CA ARG A 22 6.85 1.28 -4.16
C ARG A 22 5.88 0.77 -3.10
N LEU A 23 6.08 -0.45 -2.64
CA LEU A 23 5.27 -1.08 -1.59
C LEU A 23 5.38 -0.29 -0.28
N LEU A 24 6.59 0.07 0.10
CA LEU A 24 6.84 0.83 1.32
C LEU A 24 6.17 2.21 1.27
N ARG A 25 6.30 2.89 0.15
CA ARG A 25 5.68 4.20 -0.02
C ARG A 25 4.15 4.12 0.12
N TYR A 26 3.54 3.15 -0.54
CA TYR A 26 2.09 2.92 -0.41
C TYR A 26 1.71 2.68 1.06
N ALA A 27 2.43 1.79 1.75
CA ALA A 27 2.14 1.47 3.14
C ALA A 27 2.30 2.67 4.06
N CYS A 28 3.31 3.50 3.85
CA CYS A 28 3.52 4.74 4.60
C CYS A 28 2.31 5.69 4.48
N TYR A 29 1.81 5.88 3.27
CA TYR A 29 0.64 6.75 3.04
C TYR A 29 -0.65 6.11 3.53
N ARG A 30 -0.72 4.79 3.58
CA ARG A 30 -1.88 4.08 4.11
C ARG A 30 -1.96 4.14 5.63
N LEU A 31 -0.83 3.93 6.30
CA LEU A 31 -0.76 3.79 7.76
C LEU A 31 -0.34 5.09 8.47
N ALA A 32 0.24 6.02 7.73
CA ALA A 32 0.82 7.27 8.24
C ALA A 32 1.91 7.04 9.30
N ASP A 33 2.58 5.88 9.27
CA ASP A 33 3.62 5.47 10.21
C ASP A 33 4.63 4.59 9.50
N GLY A 34 5.91 4.96 9.53
CA GLY A 34 6.97 4.23 8.82
C GLY A 34 7.36 2.90 9.47
N ASP A 35 7.32 2.81 10.79
CA ASP A 35 7.61 1.56 11.49
C ASP A 35 6.51 0.54 11.25
N ASP A 36 5.25 0.96 11.31
CA ASP A 36 4.12 0.12 10.97
C ASP A 36 4.18 -0.33 9.51
N ALA A 37 4.60 0.57 8.60
CA ALA A 37 4.77 0.26 7.19
C ALA A 37 5.81 -0.85 6.98
N GLU A 38 6.95 -0.78 7.65
CA GLU A 38 7.97 -1.83 7.59
C GLU A 38 7.44 -3.16 8.13
N ASP A 39 6.70 -3.12 9.23
CA ASP A 39 6.12 -4.33 9.84
C ASP A 39 5.10 -4.98 8.92
N VAL A 40 4.20 -4.21 8.31
CA VAL A 40 3.21 -4.77 7.37
C VAL A 40 3.86 -5.29 6.10
N LEU A 41 4.96 -4.68 5.65
CA LEU A 41 5.73 -5.20 4.52
C LEU A 41 6.32 -6.56 4.83
N GLN A 42 6.94 -6.68 5.98
CA GLN A 42 7.51 -7.95 6.43
C GLN A 42 6.44 -9.03 6.56
N GLU A 43 5.29 -8.70 7.13
CA GLU A 43 4.17 -9.63 7.25
C GLU A 43 3.64 -10.04 5.87
N THR A 44 3.54 -9.10 4.95
CA THR A 44 3.12 -9.36 3.56
C THR A 44 4.05 -10.38 2.89
N PHE A 45 5.35 -10.18 3.01
CA PHE A 45 6.34 -11.11 2.44
C PHE A 45 6.19 -12.51 3.07
N LEU A 46 6.07 -12.58 4.39
CA LEU A 46 5.95 -13.85 5.09
C LEU A 46 4.68 -14.61 4.69
N ARG A 47 3.56 -13.91 4.55
CA ARG A 47 2.29 -14.52 4.12
C ARG A 47 2.39 -15.12 2.73
N LEU A 48 2.99 -14.38 1.78
CA LEU A 48 3.16 -14.89 0.43
C LEU A 48 4.15 -16.03 0.38
N HIS A 49 5.24 -15.93 1.12
CA HIS A 49 6.24 -16.98 1.21
C HIS A 49 5.62 -18.29 1.74
N THR A 50 4.84 -18.20 2.80
CA THR A 50 4.13 -19.33 3.40
C THR A 50 3.12 -19.92 2.42
N ARG A 51 2.34 -19.07 1.77
CA ARG A 51 1.34 -19.52 0.78
C ARG A 51 1.97 -20.27 -0.38
N LEU A 52 3.09 -19.77 -0.90
CA LEU A 52 3.81 -20.44 -1.99
C LEU A 52 4.45 -21.75 -1.55
N SER A 53 4.72 -21.90 -0.25
CA SER A 53 5.25 -23.15 0.30
C SER A 53 4.16 -24.21 0.50
N ASP A 54 2.96 -23.79 0.90
CA ASP A 54 1.87 -24.68 1.29
C ASP A 54 1.00 -25.12 0.10
N THR A 55 0.92 -24.31 -0.94
CA THR A 55 0.15 -24.64 -2.13
C THR A 55 1.04 -25.19 -3.23
N ASP A 56 0.64 -26.30 -3.85
CA ASP A 56 1.30 -26.85 -5.02
C ASP A 56 1.19 -25.88 -6.22
N GLY A 57 1.84 -24.73 -6.09
CA GLY A 57 2.03 -23.81 -7.20
C GLY A 57 0.76 -23.20 -7.77
N GLY A 58 -0.10 -22.62 -6.92
CA GLY A 58 -1.10 -21.71 -7.41
C GLY A 58 -0.41 -20.64 -8.25
N GLN A 59 -0.61 -20.69 -9.57
CA GLN A 59 0.03 -19.75 -10.46
C GLN A 59 -0.43 -18.34 -10.18
N ILE A 60 0.50 -17.54 -9.67
CA ILE A 60 0.29 -16.11 -9.55
C ILE A 60 0.78 -15.49 -10.86
N ASP A 61 -0.16 -15.12 -11.74
CA ASP A 61 0.16 -14.60 -13.07
C ASP A 61 0.85 -13.23 -13.00
N ASN A 62 0.49 -12.41 -12.02
CA ASN A 62 1.07 -11.08 -11.84
C ASN A 62 1.48 -10.91 -10.38
N LEU A 63 2.72 -11.22 -10.08
CA LEU A 63 3.24 -11.18 -8.72
C LEU A 63 3.28 -9.76 -8.13
N PRO A 64 3.70 -8.71 -8.87
CA PRO A 64 3.63 -7.34 -8.33
C PRO A 64 2.22 -6.92 -7.91
N SER A 65 1.21 -7.17 -8.73
CA SER A 65 -0.18 -6.86 -8.39
C SER A 65 -0.66 -7.67 -7.19
N TYR A 66 -0.26 -8.92 -7.10
CA TYR A 66 -0.62 -9.77 -5.97
C TYR A 66 0.05 -9.30 -4.67
N LEU A 67 1.29 -8.81 -4.75
CA LEU A 67 1.98 -8.20 -3.61
C LEU A 67 1.21 -6.98 -3.08
N PHE A 68 0.79 -6.09 -3.96
CA PHE A 68 0.01 -4.91 -3.58
C PHE A 68 -1.34 -5.29 -2.97
N ARG A 69 -2.01 -6.30 -3.54
CA ARG A 69 -3.29 -6.79 -3.01
C ARG A 69 -3.12 -7.36 -1.59
N THR A 70 -2.10 -8.18 -1.40
CA THR A 70 -1.80 -8.76 -0.08
C THR A 70 -1.44 -7.67 0.92
N LEU A 71 -0.60 -6.72 0.50
CA LEU A 71 -0.21 -5.59 1.34
C LEU A 71 -1.43 -4.75 1.76
N ALA A 72 -2.33 -4.45 0.83
CA ALA A 72 -3.55 -3.70 1.14
C ALA A 72 -4.41 -4.44 2.17
N ASN A 73 -4.54 -5.76 2.04
CA ASN A 73 -5.27 -6.57 3.01
C ASN A 73 -4.60 -6.58 4.39
N VAL A 74 -3.28 -6.68 4.43
CA VAL A 74 -2.53 -6.63 5.70
C VAL A 74 -2.71 -5.26 6.36
N CYS A 75 -2.63 -4.18 5.58
CA CYS A 75 -2.87 -2.83 6.10
C CYS A 75 -4.28 -2.68 6.68
N THR A 76 -5.29 -3.21 6.01
CA THR A 76 -6.67 -3.17 6.49
C THR A 76 -6.81 -3.86 7.85
N LYS A 77 -6.23 -5.05 7.99
CA LYS A 77 -6.24 -5.79 9.26
C LYS A 77 -5.45 -5.07 10.34
N TRP A 78 -4.32 -4.50 9.97
CA TRP A 78 -3.48 -3.74 10.90
C TRP A 78 -4.24 -2.55 11.47
N GLN A 79 -4.93 -1.79 10.62
CA GLN A 79 -5.73 -0.64 11.03
C GLN A 79 -6.91 -1.04 11.92
N ALA A 80 -7.58 -2.15 11.62
CA ALA A 80 -8.66 -2.67 12.44
C ALA A 80 -8.17 -3.05 13.84
N ASN A 81 -7.00 -3.69 13.94
CA ASN A 81 -6.40 -4.07 15.22
C ASN A 81 -5.93 -2.83 15.99
N ALA A 82 -5.35 -1.85 15.32
CA ALA A 82 -4.92 -0.60 15.93
C ALA A 82 -6.10 0.18 16.52
N SER A 83 -7.26 0.14 15.87
CA SER A 83 -8.49 0.75 16.38
C SER A 83 -8.94 0.15 17.71
N ARG A 84 -8.64 -1.13 17.94
CA ARG A 84 -8.97 -1.81 19.19
C ARG A 84 -7.99 -1.48 20.33
N LEU A 85 -6.79 -1.03 19.99
CA LEU A 85 -5.72 -0.75 20.94
C LEU A 85 -5.58 0.76 21.23
N LYS A 86 -6.56 1.56 20.89
CA LYS A 86 -6.53 3.02 21.01
C LYS A 86 -6.58 3.56 22.44
N THR A 87 -5.87 2.94 23.36
CA THR A 87 -5.74 3.45 24.73
C THR A 87 -4.35 4.00 25.04
N VAL A 88 -3.44 3.99 24.07
CA VAL A 88 -2.08 4.52 24.26
C VAL A 88 -1.96 5.80 23.43
N PRO A 89 -1.68 6.95 24.08
CA PRO A 89 -1.38 8.16 23.32
C PRO A 89 -0.12 7.90 22.50
N LEU A 90 -0.31 7.86 21.20
CA LEU A 90 0.76 7.68 20.23
C LEU A 90 1.59 8.96 20.12
N ASP A 91 2.56 9.09 21.01
CA ASP A 91 3.60 10.08 20.87
C ASP A 91 4.87 9.43 20.27
N THR A 92 4.68 8.39 19.50
CA THR A 92 5.77 7.81 18.71
C THR A 92 5.85 8.54 17.38
N ARG A 93 6.58 9.62 17.40
CA ARG A 93 7.05 10.22 16.16
C ARG A 93 8.04 9.27 15.55
N VAL A 94 7.55 8.44 14.66
CA VAL A 94 8.43 7.64 13.85
C VAL A 94 9.03 8.56 12.80
N ASP A 95 10.34 8.67 12.81
CA ASP A 95 11.07 9.31 11.73
C ASP A 95 10.95 8.42 10.48
N VAL A 96 9.89 8.68 9.71
CA VAL A 96 9.71 8.08 8.38
C VAL A 96 10.78 8.59 7.41
N ALA A 97 11.58 9.56 7.87
CA ALA A 97 12.57 10.29 7.07
C ALA A 97 13.61 9.38 6.40
N ASP A 98 13.95 8.26 7.01
CA ASP A 98 14.96 7.36 6.46
C ASP A 98 14.41 6.37 5.43
N THR A 99 13.08 6.26 5.30
CA THR A 99 12.44 5.30 4.41
C THR A 99 11.82 5.95 3.17
N ILE A 100 11.64 7.26 3.16
CA ILE A 100 11.13 8.00 2.01
C ILE A 100 12.30 8.80 1.40
N PRO A 101 12.58 8.64 0.10
CA PRO A 101 13.77 9.26 -0.52
C PRO A 101 13.78 10.77 -0.54
N ASP A 102 12.70 11.46 -0.20
CA ASP A 102 12.60 12.90 -0.31
C ASP A 102 12.25 13.55 1.03
N LYS A 103 13.31 13.93 1.77
CA LYS A 103 13.18 14.61 3.07
C LYS A 103 12.59 16.01 2.98
N GLN A 104 12.52 16.59 1.78
CA GLN A 104 12.09 17.99 1.61
C GLN A 104 10.56 18.14 1.67
N ASN A 105 9.79 17.04 1.57
CA ASN A 105 8.33 17.06 1.49
C ASN A 105 7.65 16.32 2.65
N GLU A 106 8.31 16.20 3.80
CA GLU A 106 7.75 15.47 4.96
C GLU A 106 6.44 16.08 5.46
N ASP A 107 6.36 17.41 5.50
CA ASP A 107 5.14 18.11 5.91
C ASP A 107 4.03 17.94 4.88
N ASP A 108 4.34 17.97 3.60
CA ASP A 108 3.39 17.72 2.51
C ASP A 108 2.88 16.27 2.55
N TYR A 109 3.75 15.33 2.86
CA TYR A 109 3.40 13.92 3.03
C TYR A 109 2.33 13.72 4.11
N LYS A 110 2.57 14.27 5.30
CA LYS A 110 1.63 14.15 6.42
C LYS A 110 0.31 14.84 6.10
N ARG A 111 0.36 15.99 5.47
CA ARG A 111 -0.82 16.75 5.05
C ARG A 111 -1.66 15.95 4.06
N ILE A 112 -1.02 15.35 3.06
CA ILE A 112 -1.72 14.53 2.06
C ILE A 112 -2.33 13.28 2.70
N ALA A 113 -1.58 12.62 3.60
CA ALA A 113 -2.07 11.46 4.31
C ALA A 113 -3.33 11.77 5.12
N LEU A 114 -3.39 12.95 5.75
CA LEU A 114 -4.59 13.41 6.47
C LEU A 114 -5.74 13.70 5.51
N LEU A 115 -5.46 14.36 4.38
CA LEU A 115 -6.48 14.65 3.37
C LEU A 115 -7.09 13.37 2.77
N LEU A 116 -6.26 12.34 2.60
CA LEU A 116 -6.73 11.05 2.10
C LEU A 116 -7.69 10.35 3.08
N LYS A 117 -7.60 10.66 4.37
CA LYS A 117 -8.53 10.13 5.37
C LYS A 117 -9.89 10.83 5.33
N GLU A 118 -9.95 12.05 4.78
CA GLU A 118 -11.18 12.83 4.71
C GLU A 118 -12.07 12.46 3.53
N ILE A 119 -11.51 11.80 2.50
CA ILE A 119 -12.28 11.36 1.33
C ILE A 119 -12.73 9.90 1.52
N PRO A 120 -13.71 9.41 0.73
CA PRO A 120 -14.11 8.00 0.81
C PRO A 120 -12.92 7.06 0.59
N ASP A 121 -12.86 6.00 1.39
CA ASP A 121 -11.75 5.04 1.36
C ASP A 121 -11.50 4.45 -0.03
N GLU A 122 -12.57 4.22 -0.79
CA GLU A 122 -12.49 3.67 -2.14
C GLU A 122 -11.72 4.60 -3.08
N GLN A 123 -11.93 5.90 -2.96
CA GLN A 123 -11.23 6.90 -3.75
C GLN A 123 -9.79 7.09 -3.26
N ALA A 124 -9.60 7.13 -1.95
CA ALA A 124 -8.27 7.26 -1.34
C ALA A 124 -7.37 6.09 -1.74
N GLU A 125 -7.92 4.87 -1.77
CA GLU A 125 -7.15 3.67 -2.12
C GLU A 125 -6.64 3.71 -3.55
N VAL A 126 -7.48 4.12 -4.49
CA VAL A 126 -7.08 4.29 -5.89
C VAL A 126 -5.95 5.32 -6.01
N ILE A 127 -6.05 6.42 -5.28
CA ILE A 127 -5.02 7.47 -5.29
C ILE A 127 -3.71 6.94 -4.71
N ARG A 128 -3.76 6.23 -3.58
CA ARG A 128 -2.56 5.65 -2.96
C ARG A 128 -1.84 4.68 -3.90
N LEU A 129 -2.59 3.79 -4.51
CA LEU A 129 -2.03 2.80 -5.44
C LEU A 129 -1.47 3.44 -6.71
N ARG A 130 -2.15 4.44 -7.24
CA ARG A 130 -1.75 5.10 -8.49
C ARG A 130 -0.54 6.02 -8.28
N ILE A 131 -0.59 6.88 -7.28
CA ILE A 131 0.44 7.92 -7.09
C ILE A 131 1.60 7.39 -6.26
N TYR A 132 1.33 6.85 -5.08
CA TYR A 132 2.38 6.44 -4.15
C TYR A 132 2.89 5.05 -4.44
N GLY A 133 2.02 4.14 -4.86
CA GLY A 133 2.41 2.83 -5.32
C GLY A 133 2.97 2.81 -6.75
N ASP A 134 2.86 3.92 -7.46
CA ASP A 134 3.34 4.08 -8.84
C ASP A 134 2.84 2.97 -9.77
N ASN A 135 1.56 2.66 -9.66
CA ASN A 135 0.89 1.70 -10.53
C ASN A 135 0.14 2.43 -11.65
N SER A 136 0.09 1.82 -12.84
CA SER A 136 -0.79 2.32 -13.89
C SER A 136 -2.25 2.11 -13.50
N PHE A 137 -3.18 2.80 -14.18
CA PHE A 137 -4.61 2.58 -13.93
C PHE A 137 -5.02 1.13 -14.19
N ALA A 138 -4.43 0.50 -15.21
CA ALA A 138 -4.68 -0.92 -15.50
C ALA A 138 -4.21 -1.82 -14.36
N GLN A 139 -3.04 -1.53 -13.78
CA GLN A 139 -2.51 -2.27 -12.63
C GLN A 139 -3.38 -2.06 -11.40
N VAL A 140 -3.84 -0.84 -11.14
CA VAL A 140 -4.76 -0.57 -10.03
C VAL A 140 -6.07 -1.35 -10.20
N ALA A 141 -6.62 -1.37 -11.42
CA ALA A 141 -7.82 -2.15 -11.74
C ALA A 141 -7.63 -3.63 -11.44
N GLU A 142 -6.47 -4.17 -11.77
CA GLU A 142 -6.12 -5.57 -11.48
C GLU A 142 -5.96 -5.81 -9.98
N ILE A 143 -5.23 -4.92 -9.27
CA ILE A 143 -5.03 -5.03 -7.82
C ILE A 143 -6.37 -5.02 -7.07
N LEU A 144 -7.28 -4.14 -7.44
CA LEU A 144 -8.57 -3.97 -6.76
C LEU A 144 -9.69 -4.82 -7.35
N SER A 145 -9.45 -5.52 -8.45
CA SER A 145 -10.46 -6.31 -9.19
C SER A 145 -11.66 -5.44 -9.59
N LEU A 146 -11.37 -4.27 -10.15
CA LEU A 146 -12.37 -3.29 -10.57
C LEU A 146 -12.25 -3.02 -12.08
N PRO A 147 -13.35 -2.62 -12.73
CA PRO A 147 -13.25 -2.15 -14.12
C PRO A 147 -12.38 -0.91 -14.22
N LEU A 148 -11.63 -0.79 -15.30
CA LEU A 148 -10.75 0.36 -15.54
C LEU A 148 -11.49 1.71 -15.50
N PRO A 149 -12.69 1.85 -16.10
CA PRO A 149 -13.44 3.12 -16.00
C PRO A 149 -13.78 3.49 -14.54
N THR A 150 -14.10 2.51 -13.71
CA THR A 150 -14.38 2.73 -12.29
C THR A 150 -13.16 3.28 -11.55
N VAL A 151 -11.98 2.70 -11.82
CA VAL A 151 -10.72 3.17 -11.24
C VAL A 151 -10.44 4.62 -11.63
N LYS A 152 -10.58 4.94 -12.91
CA LYS A 152 -10.36 6.30 -13.42
C LYS A 152 -11.33 7.30 -12.79
N SER A 153 -12.61 6.93 -12.68
CA SER A 153 -13.64 7.79 -12.06
C SER A 153 -13.34 8.05 -10.59
N ARG A 154 -13.00 7.01 -9.83
CA ARG A 154 -12.64 7.15 -8.41
C ARG A 154 -11.41 8.03 -8.21
N PHE A 155 -10.44 7.90 -9.10
CA PHE A 155 -9.23 8.73 -9.06
C PHE A 155 -9.57 10.21 -9.28
N LEU A 156 -10.34 10.52 -10.31
CA LEU A 156 -10.72 11.90 -10.63
C LEU A 156 -11.57 12.53 -9.54
N TYR A 157 -12.57 11.81 -9.02
CA TYR A 157 -13.43 12.30 -7.95
C TYR A 157 -12.64 12.52 -6.66
N GLY A 158 -11.73 11.61 -6.33
CA GLY A 158 -10.87 11.75 -5.16
C GLY A 158 -9.96 12.97 -5.24
N LEU A 159 -9.31 13.18 -6.39
CA LEU A 159 -8.46 14.35 -6.61
C LEU A 159 -9.26 15.65 -6.53
N GLU A 160 -10.46 15.67 -7.08
CA GLU A 160 -11.34 16.84 -7.02
C GLU A 160 -11.68 17.21 -5.57
N LYS A 161 -11.99 16.23 -4.75
CA LYS A 161 -12.29 16.44 -3.32
C LYS A 161 -11.07 16.95 -2.56
N ILE A 162 -9.91 16.39 -2.80
CA ILE A 162 -8.65 16.85 -2.19
C ILE A 162 -8.37 18.30 -2.60
N ARG A 163 -8.53 18.60 -3.88
CA ARG A 163 -8.31 19.93 -4.41
C ARG A 163 -9.23 20.96 -3.73
N ARG A 164 -10.51 20.62 -3.54
CA ARG A 164 -11.48 21.48 -2.84
C ARG A 164 -11.08 21.72 -1.39
N SER A 165 -10.66 20.67 -0.69
CA SER A 165 -10.22 20.76 0.70
C SER A 165 -8.99 21.66 0.84
N MET A 166 -8.05 21.57 -0.09
CA MET A 166 -6.86 22.42 -0.09
C MET A 166 -7.19 23.89 -0.31
N LYS A 167 -8.20 24.22 -1.13
CA LYS A 167 -8.64 25.58 -1.38
C LYS A 167 -9.37 26.18 -0.17
N GLN A 168 -10.11 25.38 0.59
CA GLN A 168 -10.85 25.83 1.76
C GLN A 168 -9.93 26.13 2.96
N ASN A 169 -8.76 25.52 3.01
CA ASN A 169 -7.81 25.67 4.10
C ASN A 169 -6.76 26.78 3.85
N ASN A 170 -6.90 27.50 2.75
CA ASN A 170 -6.13 28.69 2.47
C ASN A 170 -6.98 29.93 2.81
#